data_e133e005a4a0113fd62e4b5b9bc353d9
#
_entry.id   e133e005a4a0113fd62e4b5b9bc353d9
#
_cell.length_a   1.000
_cell.length_b   1.000
_cell.length_c   1.000
_cell.angle_alpha   90.00
_cell.angle_beta   90.00
_cell.angle_gamma   90.00
#
_symmetry.space_group_name_H-M   'P 1'
#
loop_
_entity.id
_entity.type
_entity.pdbx_description
1 polymer ?
#
loop_
_entity_poly.entity_id
_entity_poly.type
_entity_poly.pdbx_seq_one_letter_code
_entity_poly.pdbx_strand_id
1 'polypeptide(L)'
;MVDGIPQKLIKGTSFAYTFDSKNAKVPSRHKTQYFEMFGQWALYNDGWLLSTKVNRAPWDAFGPANPDPLNNQVLELYDLKSDFSQATDLAANNPQKVKEMKAAFISEAKKYQVFPLDASVAARIVAPRPNITAGRNTFVYSHPMVGLPQGDSPGLLNTSYTVSAEITVPASGAEGHDAHIRRPLRGLRLLPEER
;
A
#
# COMPACT_ATOMS: atom_id res chain seq x y z
N MET A 1 -1.69 15.35 14.71
CA MET A 1 -1.46 16.35 13.64
C MET A 1 0.01 16.34 13.29
N VAL A 2 0.35 16.45 12.04
CA VAL A 2 1.74 16.64 11.55
C VAL A 2 1.70 17.95 10.75
N ASP A 3 2.54 18.89 11.12
CA ASP A 3 2.60 20.23 10.52
C ASP A 3 1.23 20.93 10.39
N GLY A 4 0.41 20.84 11.41
CA GLY A 4 -0.94 21.41 11.44
C GLY A 4 -2.02 20.60 10.68
N ILE A 5 -1.66 19.54 9.95
CA ILE A 5 -2.58 18.75 9.15
C ILE A 5 -3.11 17.57 9.97
N PRO A 6 -4.45 17.42 10.09
CA PRO A 6 -5.05 16.25 10.74
C PRO A 6 -4.65 14.97 10.01
N GLN A 7 -4.12 14.01 10.74
CA GLN A 7 -3.78 12.70 10.19
C GLN A 7 -4.98 11.75 10.29
N LYS A 8 -5.11 10.80 9.36
CA LYS A 8 -6.07 9.71 9.49
C LYS A 8 -5.77 8.91 10.76
N LEU A 9 -6.83 8.49 11.45
CA LEU A 9 -6.69 7.64 12.62
C LEU A 9 -5.98 6.33 12.26
N ILE A 10 -5.01 5.95 13.08
CA ILE A 10 -4.38 4.63 12.99
C ILE A 10 -5.43 3.58 13.35
N LYS A 11 -5.68 2.65 12.43
CA LYS A 11 -6.70 1.59 12.59
C LYS A 11 -6.19 0.34 13.29
N GLY A 12 -4.88 0.22 13.47
CA GLY A 12 -4.26 -0.92 14.15
C GLY A 12 -4.55 -0.96 15.64
N THR A 13 -4.45 -2.15 16.21
CA THR A 13 -4.55 -2.38 17.65
C THR A 13 -3.14 -2.36 18.25
N SER A 14 -2.91 -1.53 19.27
CA SER A 14 -1.62 -1.50 19.95
C SER A 14 -1.33 -2.84 20.63
N PHE A 15 -0.15 -3.38 20.39
CA PHE A 15 0.37 -4.57 21.06
C PHE A 15 1.39 -4.26 22.17
N ALA A 16 1.55 -2.98 22.55
CA ALA A 16 2.49 -2.57 23.59
C ALA A 16 2.27 -3.29 24.94
N TYR A 17 1.04 -3.72 25.20
CA TYR A 17 0.72 -4.51 26.41
C TYR A 17 1.47 -5.85 26.47
N THR A 18 1.91 -6.41 25.33
CA THR A 18 2.64 -7.68 25.29
C THR A 18 4.09 -7.56 25.74
N PHE A 19 4.62 -6.36 25.90
CA PHE A 19 5.99 -6.13 26.39
C PHE A 19 6.14 -6.39 27.88
N ASP A 20 5.03 -6.37 28.63
CA ASP A 20 5.04 -6.75 30.05
C ASP A 20 4.83 -8.26 30.19
N SER A 21 5.78 -8.95 30.81
CA SER A 21 5.74 -10.40 31.05
C SER A 21 4.50 -10.86 31.82
N LYS A 22 3.91 -10.00 32.65
CA LYS A 22 2.64 -10.25 33.34
C LYS A 22 1.49 -10.52 32.36
N ASN A 23 1.59 -10.01 31.15
CA ASN A 23 0.58 -10.14 30.10
C ASN A 23 0.84 -11.31 29.14
N ALA A 24 1.83 -12.16 29.40
CA ALA A 24 2.21 -13.25 28.50
C ALA A 24 1.06 -14.23 28.17
N LYS A 25 0.06 -14.35 29.03
CA LYS A 25 -1.12 -15.21 28.85
C LYS A 25 -2.40 -14.43 28.54
N VAL A 26 -2.32 -13.12 28.40
CA VAL A 26 -3.50 -12.31 28.07
C VAL A 26 -3.90 -12.55 26.62
N PRO A 27 -5.18 -12.82 26.32
CA PRO A 27 -5.64 -12.99 24.94
C PRO A 27 -5.34 -11.78 24.08
N SER A 28 -5.05 -12.01 22.76
CA SER A 28 -4.84 -10.93 21.83
C SER A 28 -6.02 -9.95 21.81
N ARG A 29 -5.70 -8.66 21.86
CA ARG A 29 -6.70 -7.59 21.69
C ARG A 29 -7.11 -7.43 20.23
N HIS A 30 -6.27 -7.87 19.29
CA HIS A 30 -6.57 -7.87 17.86
C HIS A 30 -7.15 -9.22 17.47
N LYS A 31 -8.46 -9.29 17.33
CA LYS A 31 -9.19 -10.55 17.12
C LYS A 31 -9.58 -10.78 15.68
N THR A 32 -9.69 -9.72 14.88
CA THR A 32 -10.17 -9.82 13.51
C THR A 32 -9.20 -9.10 12.58
N GLN A 33 -8.76 -9.81 11.53
CA GLN A 33 -7.92 -9.25 10.47
C GLN A 33 -8.40 -9.78 9.12
N TYR A 34 -8.72 -8.88 8.20
CA TYR A 34 -8.93 -9.24 6.80
C TYR A 34 -7.62 -9.10 6.02
N PHE A 35 -7.53 -9.87 4.95
CA PHE A 35 -6.46 -9.81 3.96
C PHE A 35 -7.10 -9.76 2.58
N GLU A 36 -6.51 -8.99 1.66
CA GLU A 36 -6.91 -8.97 0.26
C GLU A 36 -5.70 -8.65 -0.62
N MET A 37 -5.54 -9.41 -1.69
CA MET A 37 -4.56 -9.16 -2.73
C MET A 37 -5.00 -9.79 -4.05
N PHE A 38 -5.15 -8.97 -5.09
CA PHE A 38 -5.53 -9.41 -6.43
C PHE A 38 -6.79 -10.28 -6.48
N GLY A 39 -7.79 -9.91 -5.69
CA GLY A 39 -9.05 -10.64 -5.59
C GLY A 39 -8.98 -11.92 -4.74
N GLN A 40 -7.81 -12.33 -4.27
CA GLN A 40 -7.70 -13.34 -3.24
C GLN A 40 -7.93 -12.68 -1.89
N TRP A 41 -8.72 -13.32 -1.04
CA TRP A 41 -9.04 -12.74 0.25
C TRP A 41 -9.08 -13.78 1.37
N ALA A 42 -8.85 -13.33 2.57
CA ALA A 42 -8.99 -14.13 3.77
C ALA A 42 -9.50 -13.30 4.94
N LEU A 43 -10.07 -13.96 5.93
CA LEU A 43 -10.41 -13.40 7.23
C LEU A 43 -9.89 -14.30 8.34
N TYR A 44 -9.06 -13.74 9.19
CA TYR A 44 -8.77 -14.29 10.51
C TYR A 44 -9.79 -13.75 11.52
N ASN A 45 -10.37 -14.61 12.33
CA ASN A 45 -11.23 -14.22 13.43
C ASN A 45 -11.09 -15.18 14.63
N ASP A 46 -10.44 -14.69 15.69
CA ASP A 46 -10.27 -15.36 17.00
C ASP A 46 -9.82 -16.84 16.90
N GLY A 47 -8.83 -17.10 16.05
CA GLY A 47 -8.25 -18.43 15.84
C GLY A 47 -8.79 -19.18 14.63
N TRP A 48 -9.87 -18.72 14.02
CA TRP A 48 -10.35 -19.27 12.76
C TRP A 48 -9.79 -18.48 11.58
N LEU A 49 -9.45 -19.17 10.51
CA LEU A 49 -9.06 -18.59 9.23
C LEU A 49 -9.99 -19.11 8.13
N LEU A 50 -10.68 -18.21 7.46
CA LEU A 50 -11.34 -18.48 6.20
C LEU A 50 -10.54 -17.85 5.08
N SER A 51 -10.17 -18.60 4.06
CA SER A 51 -9.41 -18.09 2.92
C SER A 51 -9.94 -18.59 1.59
N THR A 52 -9.69 -17.83 0.53
CA THR A 52 -9.89 -18.31 -0.83
C THR A 52 -8.77 -19.28 -1.20
N LYS A 53 -9.11 -20.40 -1.84
CA LYS A 53 -8.13 -21.31 -2.40
C LYS A 53 -7.44 -20.65 -3.58
N VAL A 54 -6.11 -20.53 -3.48
CA VAL A 54 -5.32 -19.96 -4.57
C VAL A 54 -5.26 -20.96 -5.71
N ASN A 55 -5.83 -20.57 -6.86
CA ASN A 55 -5.92 -21.39 -8.08
C ASN A 55 -5.02 -20.89 -9.22
N ARG A 56 -4.24 -19.83 -8.96
CA ARG A 56 -3.33 -19.21 -9.92
C ARG A 56 -1.93 -19.09 -9.31
N ALA A 57 -0.91 -19.42 -10.09
CA ALA A 57 0.47 -19.21 -9.66
C ALA A 57 0.75 -17.71 -9.46
N PRO A 58 1.51 -17.30 -8.43
CA PRO A 58 1.80 -15.90 -8.14
C PRO A 58 2.48 -15.15 -9.29
N TRP A 59 3.22 -15.85 -10.15
CA TRP A 59 3.91 -15.29 -11.32
C TRP A 59 3.06 -15.23 -12.59
N ASP A 60 1.84 -15.80 -12.57
CA ASP A 60 0.91 -15.69 -13.70
C ASP A 60 0.18 -14.36 -13.65
N ALA A 61 0.83 -13.33 -14.16
CA ALA A 61 0.29 -11.97 -14.17
C ALA A 61 -0.68 -11.71 -15.34
N PHE A 62 -0.68 -12.58 -16.37
CA PHE A 62 -1.41 -12.37 -17.62
C PHE A 62 -2.58 -13.34 -17.82
N GLY A 63 -2.81 -14.24 -16.88
CA GLY A 63 -3.99 -15.10 -16.89
C GLY A 63 -5.30 -14.32 -16.75
N PRO A 64 -6.45 -14.94 -17.10
CA PRO A 64 -7.74 -14.29 -17.00
C PRO A 64 -8.06 -13.93 -15.55
N ALA A 65 -8.49 -12.70 -15.33
CA ALA A 65 -8.94 -12.26 -14.02
C ALA A 65 -10.28 -12.92 -13.66
N ASN A 66 -10.45 -13.31 -12.38
CA ASN A 66 -11.74 -13.77 -11.90
C ASN A 66 -12.75 -12.59 -11.91
N PRO A 67 -13.87 -12.70 -12.63
CA PRO A 67 -14.82 -11.59 -12.72
C PRO A 67 -15.65 -11.35 -11.45
N ASP A 68 -15.75 -12.36 -10.58
CA ASP A 68 -16.41 -12.26 -9.27
C ASP A 68 -15.54 -12.87 -8.17
N PRO A 69 -14.51 -12.14 -7.70
CA PRO A 69 -13.58 -12.63 -6.69
C PRO A 69 -14.23 -12.91 -5.34
N LEU A 70 -15.40 -12.37 -5.08
CA LEU A 70 -16.11 -12.59 -3.81
C LEU A 70 -16.88 -13.92 -3.77
N ASN A 71 -17.50 -14.31 -4.90
CA ASN A 71 -18.41 -15.45 -4.91
C ASN A 71 -17.94 -16.62 -5.75
N ASN A 72 -17.13 -16.36 -6.77
CA ASN A 72 -16.66 -17.40 -7.68
C ASN A 72 -15.28 -17.92 -7.26
N GLN A 73 -15.19 -18.38 -6.01
CA GLN A 73 -13.95 -19.01 -5.46
C GLN A 73 -14.29 -20.15 -4.51
N VAL A 74 -13.41 -21.12 -4.46
CA VAL A 74 -13.45 -22.18 -3.43
C VAL A 74 -12.91 -21.56 -2.15
N LEU A 75 -13.61 -21.79 -1.04
CA LEU A 75 -13.21 -21.35 0.29
C LEU A 75 -12.68 -22.52 1.11
N GLU A 76 -11.64 -22.27 1.86
CA GLU A 76 -11.02 -23.19 2.80
C GLU A 76 -11.12 -22.60 4.21
N LEU A 77 -11.44 -23.43 5.20
CA LEU A 77 -11.63 -23.04 6.60
C LEU A 77 -10.68 -23.81 7.52
N TYR A 78 -9.99 -23.10 8.40
CA TYR A 78 -9.00 -23.67 9.32
C TYR A 78 -9.21 -23.18 10.75
N ASP A 79 -9.05 -24.09 11.72
CA ASP A 79 -8.92 -23.75 13.15
C ASP A 79 -7.44 -23.68 13.52
N LEU A 80 -6.88 -22.48 13.53
CA LEU A 80 -5.45 -22.26 13.81
C LEU A 80 -5.04 -22.56 15.26
N LYS A 81 -5.99 -22.78 16.16
CA LYS A 81 -5.68 -23.18 17.54
C LYS A 81 -5.28 -24.65 17.61
N SER A 82 -5.88 -25.49 16.77
CA SER A 82 -5.61 -26.92 16.70
C SER A 82 -4.74 -27.31 15.51
N ASP A 83 -4.78 -26.56 14.41
CA ASP A 83 -4.05 -26.79 13.18
C ASP A 83 -3.45 -25.49 12.63
N PHE A 84 -2.35 -25.04 13.25
CA PHE A 84 -1.64 -23.83 12.83
C PHE A 84 -1.04 -23.96 11.42
N SER A 85 -0.73 -25.18 10.99
CA SER A 85 -0.16 -25.48 9.67
C SER A 85 -1.18 -25.45 8.53
N GLN A 86 -2.48 -25.35 8.83
CA GLN A 86 -3.56 -25.34 7.85
C GLN A 86 -3.56 -26.63 6.98
N ALA A 87 -3.30 -27.77 7.61
CA ALA A 87 -3.22 -29.06 6.93
C ALA A 87 -4.60 -29.65 6.62
N THR A 88 -5.62 -29.31 7.42
CA THR A 88 -6.95 -29.92 7.33
C THR A 88 -8.02 -28.85 7.06
N ASP A 89 -8.54 -28.86 5.83
CA ASP A 89 -9.67 -27.98 5.47
C ASP A 89 -10.97 -28.46 6.15
N LEU A 90 -11.58 -27.60 6.92
CA LEU A 90 -12.83 -27.85 7.66
C LEU A 90 -14.08 -27.25 6.99
N ALA A 91 -13.97 -26.65 5.82
CA ALA A 91 -15.05 -25.89 5.18
C ALA A 91 -16.29 -26.76 4.91
N ALA A 92 -16.09 -27.97 4.36
CA ALA A 92 -17.18 -28.90 4.04
C ALA A 92 -17.98 -29.32 5.28
N ASN A 93 -17.32 -29.46 6.42
CA ASN A 93 -17.91 -29.90 7.68
C ASN A 93 -18.50 -28.75 8.51
N ASN A 94 -18.20 -27.49 8.16
CA ASN A 94 -18.61 -26.30 8.91
C ASN A 94 -19.22 -25.21 8.03
N PRO A 95 -20.26 -25.50 7.21
CA PRO A 95 -20.80 -24.54 6.25
C PRO A 95 -21.37 -23.28 6.90
N GLN A 96 -21.93 -23.41 8.11
CA GLN A 96 -22.45 -22.26 8.85
C GLN A 96 -21.31 -21.33 9.30
N LYS A 97 -20.17 -21.87 9.72
CA LYS A 97 -18.97 -21.08 10.09
C LYS A 97 -18.39 -20.37 8.88
N VAL A 98 -18.32 -21.04 7.73
CA VAL A 98 -17.91 -20.42 6.45
C VAL A 98 -18.80 -19.20 6.12
N LYS A 99 -20.13 -19.35 6.22
CA LYS A 99 -21.11 -18.28 5.97
C LYS A 99 -20.92 -17.10 6.94
N GLU A 100 -20.76 -17.39 8.23
CA GLU A 100 -20.51 -16.38 9.26
C GLU A 100 -19.23 -15.59 8.96
N MET A 101 -18.13 -16.27 8.70
CA MET A 101 -16.84 -15.63 8.44
C MET A 101 -16.81 -14.86 7.13
N LYS A 102 -17.48 -15.36 6.08
CA LYS A 102 -17.66 -14.61 4.83
C LYS A 102 -18.43 -13.31 5.06
N ALA A 103 -19.49 -13.36 5.85
CA ALA A 103 -20.25 -12.15 6.21
C ALA A 103 -19.40 -11.16 7.01
N ALA A 104 -18.57 -11.64 7.92
CA ALA A 104 -17.63 -10.83 8.68
C ALA A 104 -16.56 -10.19 7.75
N PHE A 105 -16.01 -10.94 6.77
CA PHE A 105 -15.12 -10.39 5.76
C PHE A 105 -15.78 -9.24 4.99
N ILE A 106 -17.02 -9.44 4.52
CA ILE A 106 -17.77 -8.40 3.79
C ILE A 106 -17.97 -7.15 4.65
N SER A 107 -18.24 -7.32 5.94
CA SER A 107 -18.39 -6.20 6.89
C SER A 107 -17.08 -5.41 7.02
N GLU A 108 -15.95 -6.08 7.24
CA GLU A 108 -14.64 -5.43 7.34
C GLU A 108 -14.24 -4.79 6.00
N ALA A 109 -14.47 -5.47 4.87
CA ALA A 109 -14.16 -4.95 3.55
C ALA A 109 -14.95 -3.67 3.22
N LYS A 110 -16.22 -3.57 3.62
CA LYS A 110 -17.01 -2.33 3.51
C LYS A 110 -16.47 -1.23 4.39
N LYS A 111 -16.18 -1.53 5.64
CA LYS A 111 -15.65 -0.57 6.64
C LYS A 111 -14.33 0.06 6.20
N TYR A 112 -13.48 -0.71 5.54
CA TYR A 112 -12.16 -0.26 5.08
C TYR A 112 -12.09 0.08 3.59
N GLN A 113 -13.23 0.14 2.90
CA GLN A 113 -13.31 0.54 1.49
C GLN A 113 -12.48 -0.37 0.56
N VAL A 114 -12.50 -1.67 0.82
CA VAL A 114 -11.78 -2.68 0.03
C VAL A 114 -12.50 -2.98 -1.28
N PHE A 115 -13.83 -2.83 -1.30
CA PHE A 115 -14.63 -3.06 -2.50
C PHE A 115 -14.52 -1.91 -3.52
N PRO A 116 -14.62 -2.22 -4.83
CA PRO A 116 -14.78 -3.57 -5.42
C PRO A 116 -13.49 -4.39 -5.34
N LEU A 117 -13.60 -5.72 -5.17
CA LEU A 117 -12.46 -6.61 -5.32
C LEU A 117 -12.04 -6.64 -6.78
N ASP A 118 -10.75 -6.59 -7.02
CA ASP A 118 -10.19 -6.59 -8.38
C ASP A 118 -9.09 -7.65 -8.51
N ALA A 119 -9.37 -8.70 -9.29
CA ALA A 119 -8.44 -9.79 -9.55
C ALA A 119 -7.47 -9.50 -10.70
N SER A 120 -7.53 -8.32 -11.32
CA SER A 120 -6.62 -7.97 -12.42
C SER A 120 -5.21 -7.69 -11.90
N VAL A 121 -4.19 -8.08 -12.67
CA VAL A 121 -2.79 -7.78 -12.40
C VAL A 121 -2.23 -6.89 -13.51
N ALA A 122 -2.26 -7.37 -14.76
CA ALA A 122 -1.69 -6.64 -15.90
C ALA A 122 -2.37 -5.28 -16.13
N ALA A 123 -3.70 -5.20 -15.98
CA ALA A 123 -4.44 -3.96 -16.13
C ALA A 123 -3.98 -2.87 -15.13
N ARG A 124 -3.60 -3.26 -13.91
CA ARG A 124 -3.08 -2.32 -12.90
C ARG A 124 -1.72 -1.74 -13.24
N ILE A 125 -0.89 -2.49 -14.00
CA ILE A 125 0.43 -2.03 -14.41
C ILE A 125 0.29 -0.89 -15.43
N VAL A 126 -0.68 -0.99 -16.35
CA VAL A 126 -0.90 -0.03 -17.43
C VAL A 126 -1.95 1.03 -17.12
N ALA A 127 -2.70 0.88 -16.03
CA ALA A 127 -3.71 1.85 -15.62
C ALA A 127 -3.09 3.23 -15.38
N PRO A 128 -3.72 4.31 -15.89
CA PRO A 128 -3.31 5.67 -15.56
C PRO A 128 -3.33 5.89 -14.05
N ARG A 129 -2.21 6.32 -13.49
CA ARG A 129 -2.12 6.62 -12.07
C ARG A 129 -2.47 8.08 -11.82
N PRO A 130 -3.15 8.41 -10.71
CA PRO A 130 -3.27 9.79 -10.28
C PRO A 130 -1.89 10.43 -10.20
N ASN A 131 -1.73 11.58 -10.85
CA ASN A 131 -0.46 12.30 -10.90
C ASN A 131 -0.74 13.77 -10.58
N ILE A 132 -0.17 14.27 -9.50
CA ILE A 132 -0.33 15.68 -9.07
C ILE A 132 0.36 16.65 -10.01
N THR A 133 1.24 16.18 -10.88
CA THR A 133 1.94 16.98 -11.88
C THR A 133 1.26 16.98 -13.24
N ALA A 134 0.20 16.19 -13.44
CA ALA A 134 -0.51 16.09 -14.71
C ALA A 134 -1.08 17.45 -15.15
N GLY A 135 -0.78 17.84 -16.39
CA GLY A 135 -1.24 19.12 -16.97
C GLY A 135 -0.51 20.36 -16.46
N ARG A 136 0.49 20.24 -15.60
CA ARG A 136 1.30 21.36 -15.12
C ARG A 136 2.53 21.56 -16.00
N ASN A 137 2.75 22.79 -16.41
CA ASN A 137 3.94 23.20 -17.18
C ASN A 137 4.91 24.05 -16.35
N THR A 138 4.48 24.52 -15.17
CA THR A 138 5.29 25.32 -14.27
C THR A 138 5.24 24.74 -12.87
N PHE A 139 6.39 24.63 -12.25
CA PHE A 139 6.59 24.11 -10.90
C PHE A 139 7.35 25.16 -10.09
N VAL A 140 6.82 25.50 -8.94
CA VAL A 140 7.44 26.50 -8.04
C VAL A 140 7.76 25.80 -6.72
N TYR A 141 9.00 25.90 -6.29
CA TYR A 141 9.49 25.39 -5.02
C TYR A 141 10.01 26.55 -4.18
N SER A 142 9.37 26.82 -3.06
CA SER A 142 9.71 27.94 -2.16
C SER A 142 10.68 27.56 -1.04
N HIS A 143 11.03 26.27 -0.95
CA HIS A 143 11.95 25.74 0.08
C HIS A 143 12.60 24.45 -0.43
N PRO A 144 13.71 24.03 0.19
CA PRO A 144 14.36 22.77 -0.16
C PRO A 144 13.41 21.58 -0.04
N MET A 145 13.39 20.72 -1.06
CA MET A 145 12.57 19.52 -1.12
C MET A 145 13.49 18.30 -1.05
N VAL A 146 13.23 17.41 -0.11
CA VAL A 146 13.96 16.15 0.05
C VAL A 146 12.99 14.98 -0.09
N GLY A 147 13.40 13.94 -0.84
CA GLY A 147 12.58 12.73 -0.99
C GLY A 147 11.34 12.90 -1.85
N LEU A 148 11.31 13.90 -2.76
CA LEU A 148 10.20 14.07 -3.70
C LEU A 148 10.10 12.83 -4.62
N PRO A 149 8.97 12.09 -4.61
CA PRO A 149 8.80 10.94 -5.48
C PRO A 149 8.87 11.31 -6.95
N GLN A 150 9.36 10.42 -7.78
CA GLN A 150 9.47 10.68 -9.23
C GLN A 150 8.12 11.02 -9.88
N GLY A 151 7.02 10.42 -9.41
CA GLY A 151 5.68 10.72 -9.92
C GLY A 151 5.16 12.11 -9.52
N ASP A 152 5.77 12.73 -8.52
CA ASP A 152 5.38 14.04 -7.98
C ASP A 152 6.37 15.15 -8.39
N SER A 153 7.39 14.80 -9.17
CA SER A 153 8.40 15.71 -9.71
C SER A 153 8.13 16.03 -11.19
N PRO A 154 8.65 17.16 -11.72
CA PRO A 154 8.55 17.48 -13.14
C PRO A 154 9.15 16.36 -14.01
N GLY A 155 8.48 16.01 -15.09
CA GLY A 155 9.00 15.08 -16.09
C GLY A 155 10.05 15.75 -16.97
N LEU A 156 11.32 15.70 -16.58
CA LEU A 156 12.43 16.32 -17.30
C LEU A 156 13.09 15.41 -18.34
N LEU A 157 12.50 14.22 -18.58
CA LEU A 157 13.02 13.31 -19.56
C LEU A 157 12.52 13.62 -20.96
N ASN A 158 13.45 13.71 -21.91
CA ASN A 158 13.16 13.92 -23.32
C ASN A 158 12.22 15.12 -23.59
N THR A 159 12.40 16.19 -22.81
CA THR A 159 11.69 17.45 -22.97
C THR A 159 12.60 18.61 -22.67
N SER A 160 12.37 19.75 -23.33
CA SER A 160 13.06 21.00 -23.02
C SER A 160 12.47 21.62 -21.77
N TYR A 161 13.30 22.18 -20.93
CA TYR A 161 12.87 22.88 -19.72
C TYR A 161 13.80 24.06 -19.39
N THR A 162 13.30 24.97 -18.61
CA THR A 162 14.05 26.11 -18.06
C THR A 162 13.97 26.03 -16.54
N VAL A 163 15.08 26.27 -15.86
CA VAL A 163 15.14 26.44 -14.41
C VAL A 163 15.50 27.89 -14.14
N SER A 164 14.73 28.55 -13.28
CA SER A 164 15.00 29.92 -12.82
C SER A 164 14.98 29.90 -11.29
N ALA A 165 15.94 30.58 -10.67
CA ALA A 165 15.98 30.74 -9.22
C ALA A 165 16.28 32.23 -8.90
N GLU A 166 15.57 32.74 -7.89
CA GLU A 166 15.92 34.00 -7.26
C GLU A 166 16.72 33.67 -6.01
N ILE A 167 18.01 34.04 -6.02
CA ILE A 167 18.93 33.72 -4.93
C ILE A 167 19.55 34.98 -4.37
N THR A 168 19.81 34.99 -3.07
CA THR A 168 20.61 36.02 -2.40
C THR A 168 21.95 35.42 -2.00
N VAL A 169 23.03 35.88 -2.64
CA VAL A 169 24.38 35.43 -2.31
C VAL A 169 24.97 36.34 -1.24
N PRO A 170 25.40 35.83 -0.07
CA PRO A 170 26.06 36.59 0.96
C PRO A 170 27.39 37.18 0.45
N ALA A 171 27.84 38.29 1.05
CA ALA A 171 29.12 38.90 0.69
C ALA A 171 30.33 37.97 0.85
N SER A 172 30.22 36.94 1.71
CA SER A 172 31.23 35.89 1.88
C SER A 172 31.22 34.82 0.78
N GLY A 173 30.33 34.92 -0.19
CA GLY A 173 30.09 33.89 -1.21
C GLY A 173 29.14 32.79 -0.72
N ALA A 174 28.76 31.92 -1.63
CA ALA A 174 27.99 30.71 -1.34
C ALA A 174 28.44 29.57 -2.26
N GLU A 175 28.45 28.35 -1.72
CA GLU A 175 28.66 27.13 -2.48
C GLU A 175 27.41 26.25 -2.39
N GLY A 176 27.04 25.60 -3.49
CA GLY A 176 25.89 24.71 -3.49
C GLY A 176 25.37 24.37 -4.88
N HIS A 177 24.15 23.86 -4.91
CA HIS A 177 23.44 23.55 -6.14
C HIS A 177 22.04 24.14 -6.07
N ASP A 178 21.58 24.82 -7.12
CA ASP A 178 20.22 25.33 -7.21
C ASP A 178 19.21 24.20 -7.39
N ALA A 179 19.58 23.18 -8.15
CA ALA A 179 18.75 21.98 -8.31
C ALA A 179 19.60 20.74 -8.53
N HIS A 180 19.18 19.62 -7.98
CA HIS A 180 19.78 18.32 -8.18
C HIS A 180 18.74 17.21 -8.32
N ILE A 181 18.73 16.54 -9.48
CA ILE A 181 17.89 15.36 -9.71
C ILE A 181 18.78 14.12 -9.61
N ARG A 182 18.60 13.36 -8.53
CA ARG A 182 19.34 12.11 -8.32
C ARG A 182 18.57 10.95 -8.95
N ARG A 183 19.16 10.37 -10.00
CA ARG A 183 18.76 9.03 -10.49
C ARG A 183 19.90 8.06 -10.22
N PRO A 184 19.60 6.73 -10.11
CA PRO A 184 20.63 5.73 -9.83
C PRO A 184 21.80 5.73 -10.83
N LEU A 185 21.64 6.28 -12.02
CA LEU A 185 22.63 6.22 -13.10
C LEU A 185 22.97 7.56 -13.76
N ARG A 186 22.22 8.65 -13.52
CA ARG A 186 22.55 10.00 -14.05
C ARG A 186 21.94 11.10 -13.18
N GLY A 187 22.74 11.96 -12.63
CA GLY A 187 22.34 13.17 -11.93
C GLY A 187 22.47 14.39 -12.83
N LEU A 188 21.51 15.29 -12.81
CA LEU A 188 21.67 16.66 -13.35
C LEU A 188 22.26 17.50 -12.23
N ARG A 189 23.34 18.19 -12.53
CA ARG A 189 23.97 19.17 -11.65
C ARG A 189 23.98 20.51 -12.36
N LEU A 190 23.34 21.50 -11.77
CA LEU A 190 23.45 22.87 -12.21
C LEU A 190 24.54 23.54 -11.38
N LEU A 191 25.51 24.13 -12.04
CA LEU A 191 26.53 24.96 -11.41
C LEU A 191 26.18 26.42 -11.73
N PRO A 192 26.37 27.37 -10.82
CA PRO A 192 26.31 28.77 -11.16
C PRO A 192 27.34 29.06 -12.25
N GLU A 193 26.93 29.82 -13.25
CA GLU A 193 27.86 30.32 -14.26
C GLU A 193 28.73 31.41 -13.60
N GLU A 194 30.04 31.17 -13.53
CA GLU A 194 30.98 32.20 -13.06
C GLU A 194 30.94 33.38 -14.05
N ARG A 195 30.55 34.58 -13.56
CA ARG A 195 30.71 35.82 -14.26
C ARG A 195 32.00 36.49 -13.84
#